data_b27f5f1094e6e92347e0c82af032a209
#
_entry.id   b27f5f1094e6e92347e0c82af032a209
#
_cell.length_a   1.000
_cell.length_b   1.000
_cell.length_c   1.000
_cell.angle_alpha   90.00
_cell.angle_beta   90.00
_cell.angle_gamma   90.00
#
_symmetry.space_group_name_H-M   'P 1'
#
loop_
_entity.id
_entity.type
_entity.pdbx_description
1 polymer ?
#
loop_
_entity_poly.entity_id
_entity_poly.type
_entity_poly.pdbx_seq_one_letter_code
_entity_poly.pdbx_strand_id
1 'polypeptide(L)'
;GDKTHGHLVLPANAQGFKSTSCPNIYSEMEYYVTNGACTTADPGKDSWEPVNLAFAKIADTLNMDISEVIMKNVKITQPSLEACMTAGKKAFNWDEKWHLPGKKTLPDGRLHGIACRSCWSMTWGMISYNINLRMNTDGKIYMPYSEALIGTYWPDAVQLVIAEEMGMKPEDVIVYYAANYPNWQKGDAADRGATCTWAAKEAAIQLKHQILETGAALFGVTAEEVDLVDSMITLKSDPSKQMSLVGIGQLAVGYCGKPKVPFQNDVIRTMNVDFCEVAVDPETGKVEILDYCTAHDFGKLIRPSSGLGQLEMALTMASGRALREEIIWDTNTGVLLNGNMYDYKVPTSLDQPKIDTIPIETRCGGGAYGSTGVAHAHCDAGLTGLAIQNAIGTFIPMAPYTPDKVLAALGKIS
;
A
#
# COMPACT_ATOMS: atom_id res chain seq x y z
N GLY A 1 7.42 -10.43 -31.40
CA GLY A 1 7.21 -9.81 -30.10
C GLY A 1 5.74 -9.50 -29.92
N ASP A 2 5.13 -10.12 -28.94
CA ASP A 2 3.71 -9.93 -28.66
C ASP A 2 3.48 -8.50 -28.19
N LYS A 3 2.76 -7.71 -29.00
CA LYS A 3 2.39 -6.33 -28.69
C LYS A 3 1.31 -6.22 -27.61
N THR A 4 0.85 -7.34 -27.06
CA THR A 4 -0.33 -7.39 -26.18
C THR A 4 0.00 -7.17 -24.70
N HIS A 5 1.25 -7.15 -24.31
CA HIS A 5 1.67 -6.94 -22.91
C HIS A 5 2.41 -5.62 -22.68
N GLY A 6 2.36 -4.70 -23.63
CA GLY A 6 2.62 -3.31 -23.34
C GLY A 6 1.48 -2.81 -22.45
N HIS A 7 1.57 -2.95 -21.13
CA HIS A 7 0.93 -1.96 -20.29
C HIS A 7 1.40 -0.65 -20.86
N LEU A 8 0.46 0.13 -21.40
CA LEU A 8 0.72 1.50 -21.77
C LEU A 8 1.15 2.16 -20.48
N VAL A 9 2.45 2.18 -20.24
CA VAL A 9 3.03 2.99 -19.20
C VAL A 9 2.76 4.40 -19.71
N LEU A 10 1.57 4.88 -19.42
CA LEU A 10 1.34 6.32 -19.39
C LEU A 10 2.52 6.87 -18.64
N PRO A 11 3.21 7.91 -19.09
CA PRO A 11 4.51 8.27 -18.58
C PRO A 11 4.42 8.39 -17.06
N ALA A 12 4.71 7.27 -16.40
CA ALA A 12 4.63 7.11 -14.95
C ALA A 12 5.47 8.21 -14.30
N ASN A 13 6.59 8.54 -14.92
CA ASN A 13 7.46 9.66 -14.56
C ASN A 13 6.74 11.00 -14.54
N ALA A 14 5.77 11.24 -15.43
CA ALA A 14 5.02 12.49 -15.43
C ALA A 14 4.04 12.59 -14.25
N GLN A 15 3.53 11.47 -13.72
CA GLN A 15 2.56 11.51 -12.61
C GLN A 15 3.22 11.91 -11.28
N GLY A 16 4.41 11.37 -10.97
CA GLY A 16 5.15 11.77 -9.79
C GLY A 16 5.48 13.26 -9.81
N PHE A 17 6.05 13.75 -10.91
CA PHE A 17 6.40 15.17 -11.05
C PHE A 17 5.19 16.11 -11.10
N LYS A 18 4.06 15.69 -11.70
CA LYS A 18 2.80 16.46 -11.65
C LYS A 18 2.28 16.69 -10.24
N SER A 19 2.70 15.85 -9.31
CA SER A 19 2.37 15.97 -7.89
C SER A 19 3.23 17.01 -7.16
N THR A 20 4.21 17.60 -7.85
CA THR A 20 5.06 18.65 -7.29
C THR A 20 4.53 20.04 -7.57
N SER A 21 5.02 21.02 -6.82
CA SER A 21 4.67 22.43 -7.02
C SER A 21 5.40 23.10 -8.18
N CYS A 22 6.29 22.39 -8.86
CA CYS A 22 7.04 22.92 -9.99
C CYS A 22 6.11 23.23 -11.16
N PRO A 23 6.01 24.47 -11.63
CA PRO A 23 5.12 24.85 -12.73
C PRO A 23 5.64 24.39 -14.09
N ASN A 24 6.95 24.15 -14.22
CA ASN A 24 7.61 23.77 -15.46
C ASN A 24 8.19 22.38 -15.31
N ILE A 25 7.55 21.40 -15.94
CA ILE A 25 7.98 20.01 -15.89
C ILE A 25 8.20 19.54 -17.33
N TYR A 26 9.41 19.04 -17.60
CA TYR A 26 9.73 18.28 -18.79
C TYR A 26 10.11 16.85 -18.36
N SER A 27 9.49 15.88 -19.00
CA SER A 27 9.78 14.45 -18.75
C SER A 27 9.87 13.74 -20.10
N GLU A 28 10.95 13.05 -20.32
CA GLU A 28 11.19 12.21 -21.48
C GLU A 28 11.47 10.79 -21.00
N MET A 29 10.90 9.81 -21.70
CA MET A 29 11.10 8.41 -21.41
C MET A 29 11.38 7.65 -22.70
N GLU A 30 12.49 6.96 -22.73
CA GLU A 30 12.84 6.05 -23.83
C GLU A 30 12.43 4.62 -23.47
N TYR A 31 11.77 3.96 -24.43
CA TYR A 31 11.33 2.58 -24.28
C TYR A 31 12.17 1.66 -25.16
N TYR A 32 12.74 0.67 -24.52
CA TYR A 32 13.48 -0.38 -25.21
C TYR A 32 12.75 -1.71 -25.11
N VAL A 33 12.55 -2.38 -26.24
CA VAL A 33 12.00 -3.74 -26.24
C VAL A 33 13.14 -4.69 -25.90
N THR A 34 12.97 -5.48 -24.85
CA THR A 34 13.92 -6.49 -24.42
C THR A 34 13.29 -7.88 -24.46
N ASN A 35 14.12 -8.92 -24.40
CA ASN A 35 13.66 -10.31 -24.29
C ASN A 35 13.29 -10.70 -22.83
N GLY A 36 13.36 -9.77 -21.90
CA GLY A 36 12.96 -10.00 -20.51
C GLY A 36 11.47 -10.28 -20.40
N ALA A 37 11.11 -11.20 -19.51
CA ALA A 37 9.72 -11.43 -19.17
C ALA A 37 9.11 -10.21 -18.47
N CYS A 38 7.80 -10.05 -18.60
CA CYS A 38 7.08 -9.04 -17.83
C CYS A 38 7.24 -9.33 -16.33
N THR A 39 7.73 -8.35 -15.59
CA THR A 39 7.78 -8.41 -14.13
C THR A 39 6.45 -7.97 -13.55
N THR A 40 6.15 -8.40 -12.33
CA THR A 40 4.91 -8.04 -11.63
C THR A 40 4.85 -6.59 -11.15
N ALA A 41 5.89 -5.79 -11.42
CA ALA A 41 5.94 -4.42 -10.96
C ALA A 41 4.91 -3.55 -11.69
N ASP A 42 4.15 -2.80 -10.92
CA ASP A 42 3.28 -1.76 -11.44
C ASP A 42 4.12 -0.53 -11.77
N PRO A 43 4.19 -0.14 -13.04
CA PRO A 43 5.05 0.97 -13.47
C PRO A 43 4.65 2.34 -12.89
N GLY A 44 3.43 2.45 -12.35
CA GLY A 44 2.99 3.67 -11.67
C GLY A 44 3.77 4.00 -10.41
N LYS A 45 4.43 3.04 -9.81
CA LYS A 45 5.18 3.14 -8.55
C LYS A 45 6.57 3.71 -8.74
N ASP A 46 7.23 3.32 -9.81
CA ASP A 46 8.59 3.73 -10.11
C ASP A 46 8.67 5.25 -10.42
N SER A 47 7.52 5.90 -10.58
CA SER A 47 7.46 7.34 -10.85
C SER A 47 7.87 8.24 -9.68
N TRP A 48 7.85 7.71 -8.45
CA TRP A 48 8.23 8.47 -7.26
C TRP A 48 9.71 8.37 -6.91
N GLU A 49 10.39 7.32 -7.32
CA GLU A 49 11.83 7.18 -7.08
C GLU A 49 12.63 8.33 -7.73
N PRO A 50 12.44 8.67 -9.03
CA PRO A 50 13.07 9.84 -9.61
C PRO A 50 12.72 11.18 -8.93
N VAL A 51 11.48 11.33 -8.44
CA VAL A 51 11.04 12.53 -7.72
C VAL A 51 11.76 12.67 -6.39
N ASN A 52 11.80 11.59 -5.60
CA ASN A 52 12.49 11.59 -4.31
C ASN A 52 14.01 11.79 -4.48
N LEU A 53 14.61 11.21 -5.54
CA LEU A 53 15.99 11.46 -5.88
C LEU A 53 16.25 12.94 -6.25
N ALA A 54 15.33 13.57 -7.00
CA ALA A 54 15.41 14.98 -7.29
C ALA A 54 15.32 15.84 -6.02
N PHE A 55 14.42 15.49 -5.11
CA PHE A 55 14.30 16.16 -3.80
C PHE A 55 15.57 16.00 -2.96
N ALA A 56 16.18 14.82 -2.94
CA ALA A 56 17.43 14.60 -2.25
C ALA A 56 18.56 15.47 -2.85
N LYS A 57 18.69 15.52 -4.17
CA LYS A 57 19.67 16.39 -4.84
C LYS A 57 19.46 17.89 -4.55
N ILE A 58 18.21 18.33 -4.49
CA ILE A 58 17.87 19.71 -4.12
C ILE A 58 18.25 19.96 -2.65
N ALA A 59 17.90 19.05 -1.75
CA ALA A 59 18.24 19.13 -0.33
C ALA A 59 19.75 19.23 -0.12
N ASP A 60 20.53 18.35 -0.76
CA ASP A 60 21.99 18.32 -0.68
C ASP A 60 22.61 19.63 -1.22
N THR A 61 22.14 20.13 -2.37
CA THR A 61 22.63 21.35 -3.00
C THR A 61 22.36 22.58 -2.14
N LEU A 62 21.21 22.62 -1.46
CA LEU A 62 20.80 23.74 -0.64
C LEU A 62 21.20 23.59 0.83
N ASN A 63 21.84 22.49 1.22
CA ASN A 63 22.10 22.09 2.60
C ASN A 63 20.85 22.14 3.49
N MET A 64 19.76 21.59 2.98
CA MET A 64 18.45 21.53 3.62
C MET A 64 18.11 20.12 4.07
N ASP A 65 17.21 20.01 5.04
CA ASP A 65 16.55 18.76 5.38
C ASP A 65 15.63 18.32 4.21
N ILE A 66 15.80 17.09 3.74
CA ILE A 66 14.97 16.53 2.66
C ILE A 66 13.48 16.52 3.03
N SER A 67 13.15 16.33 4.31
CA SER A 67 11.76 16.38 4.78
C SER A 67 11.11 17.75 4.55
N GLU A 68 11.89 18.83 4.70
CA GLU A 68 11.40 20.18 4.40
C GLU A 68 11.23 20.40 2.89
N VAL A 69 12.14 19.87 2.07
CA VAL A 69 12.03 19.95 0.61
C VAL A 69 10.76 19.23 0.14
N ILE A 70 10.49 18.03 0.67
CA ILE A 70 9.27 17.29 0.40
C ILE A 70 8.04 18.11 0.77
N MET A 71 7.96 18.60 2.00
CA MET A 71 6.81 19.35 2.51
C MET A 71 6.53 20.63 1.73
N LYS A 72 7.57 21.29 1.20
CA LYS A 72 7.42 22.51 0.37
C LYS A 72 6.97 22.23 -1.04
N ASN A 73 7.27 21.04 -1.59
CA ASN A 73 7.10 20.76 -3.00
C ASN A 73 5.98 19.78 -3.35
N VAL A 74 5.53 18.94 -2.43
CA VAL A 74 4.40 18.04 -2.68
C VAL A 74 3.10 18.76 -2.37
N LYS A 75 2.32 19.07 -3.40
CA LYS A 75 1.06 19.83 -3.28
C LYS A 75 -0.17 18.97 -3.03
N ILE A 76 -0.08 17.69 -3.32
CA ILE A 76 -1.24 16.82 -3.36
C ILE A 76 -1.47 16.22 -1.99
N THR A 77 -2.73 16.28 -1.55
CA THR A 77 -3.25 15.60 -0.36
C THR A 77 -2.66 16.02 0.99
N GLN A 78 -2.50 17.30 1.22
CA GLN A 78 -2.54 17.83 2.56
C GLN A 78 -3.97 17.61 3.10
N PRO A 79 -4.24 17.05 4.22
CA PRO A 79 -3.45 16.85 5.42
C PRO A 79 -2.75 15.48 5.54
N SER A 80 -2.93 14.55 4.60
CA SER A 80 -2.37 13.21 4.68
C SER A 80 -0.84 13.22 4.76
N LEU A 81 -0.17 14.00 3.89
CA LEU A 81 1.29 14.13 3.90
C LEU A 81 1.80 14.71 5.23
N GLU A 82 1.16 15.77 5.72
CA GLU A 82 1.54 16.42 6.97
C GLU A 82 1.40 15.48 8.16
N ALA A 83 0.30 14.74 8.23
CA ALA A 83 0.07 13.75 9.29
C ALA A 83 1.13 12.63 9.26
N CYS A 84 1.42 12.07 8.07
CA CYS A 84 2.43 11.04 7.91
C CYS A 84 3.84 11.56 8.23
N MET A 85 4.20 12.73 7.73
CA MET A 85 5.52 13.34 7.99
C MET A 85 5.72 13.59 9.48
N THR A 86 4.74 14.20 10.13
CA THR A 86 4.82 14.55 11.56
C THR A 86 4.93 13.31 12.44
N ALA A 87 4.06 12.32 12.21
CA ALA A 87 4.06 11.09 12.99
C ALA A 87 5.31 10.25 12.74
N GLY A 88 5.75 10.13 11.47
CA GLY A 88 6.93 9.38 11.09
C GLY A 88 8.22 10.01 11.63
N LYS A 89 8.41 11.31 11.49
CA LYS A 89 9.57 12.04 12.08
C LYS A 89 9.67 11.81 13.58
N LYS A 90 8.55 11.89 14.29
CA LYS A 90 8.51 11.64 15.73
C LYS A 90 8.88 10.20 16.09
N ALA A 91 8.29 9.21 15.41
CA ALA A 91 8.55 7.80 15.69
C ALA A 91 9.99 7.40 15.36
N PHE A 92 10.55 7.95 14.30
CA PHE A 92 11.91 7.66 13.84
C PHE A 92 12.98 8.46 14.59
N ASN A 93 12.61 9.45 15.41
CA ASN A 93 13.51 10.45 16.03
C ASN A 93 14.34 11.21 14.99
N TRP A 94 13.68 11.63 13.90
CA TRP A 94 14.33 12.24 12.74
C TRP A 94 15.23 13.43 13.09
N ASP A 95 14.72 14.37 13.87
CA ASP A 95 15.41 15.63 14.17
C ASP A 95 16.73 15.42 14.97
N GLU A 96 16.83 14.32 15.73
CA GLU A 96 18.05 13.92 16.47
C GLU A 96 19.04 13.17 15.59
N LYS A 97 18.52 12.41 14.63
CA LYS A 97 19.32 11.60 13.72
C LYS A 97 19.84 12.39 12.52
N TRP A 98 19.11 13.42 12.09
CA TRP A 98 19.40 14.15 10.86
C TRP A 98 20.78 14.81 10.84
N HIS A 99 21.44 14.76 9.70
CA HIS A 99 22.70 15.44 9.40
C HIS A 99 22.89 15.59 7.89
N LEU A 100 23.79 16.48 7.48
CA LEU A 100 24.19 16.62 6.08
C LEU A 100 24.95 15.38 5.59
N PRO A 101 24.90 15.07 4.27
CA PRO A 101 25.58 13.92 3.66
C PRO A 101 27.07 13.84 4.00
N GLY A 102 27.56 12.67 4.34
CA GLY A 102 28.97 12.40 4.66
C GLY A 102 29.50 13.07 5.93
N LYS A 103 28.62 13.50 6.85
CA LYS A 103 29.04 14.30 8.03
C LYS A 103 28.99 13.56 9.36
N LYS A 104 28.47 12.32 9.40
CA LYS A 104 28.33 11.61 10.67
C LYS A 104 28.96 10.21 10.60
N THR A 105 29.73 9.90 11.63
CA THR A 105 30.32 8.58 11.85
C THR A 105 29.80 8.03 13.19
N LEU A 106 29.45 6.78 13.22
CA LEU A 106 29.05 6.07 14.42
C LEU A 106 30.25 5.80 15.34
N PRO A 107 30.01 5.52 16.63
CA PRO A 107 31.11 5.27 17.59
C PRO A 107 32.01 4.07 17.20
N ASP A 108 31.49 3.14 16.39
CA ASP A 108 32.22 1.96 15.92
C ASP A 108 33.02 2.23 14.62
N GLY A 109 33.04 3.46 14.13
CA GLY A 109 33.76 3.87 12.92
C GLY A 109 32.97 3.75 11.62
N ARG A 110 31.78 3.17 11.62
CA ARG A 110 30.93 3.10 10.42
C ARG A 110 30.31 4.46 10.07
N LEU A 111 30.11 4.71 8.78
CA LEU A 111 29.44 5.91 8.31
C LEU A 111 27.93 5.78 8.56
N HIS A 112 27.36 6.81 9.13
CA HIS A 112 25.93 6.87 9.42
C HIS A 112 25.18 7.58 8.29
N GLY A 113 24.05 7.03 7.88
CA GLY A 113 23.20 7.65 6.89
C GLY A 113 21.72 7.51 7.22
N ILE A 114 20.97 8.55 6.89
CA ILE A 114 19.52 8.57 7.01
C ILE A 114 18.87 9.11 5.76
N ALA A 115 17.65 8.67 5.50
CA ALA A 115 16.81 9.23 4.44
C ALA A 115 15.34 9.20 4.82
N CYS A 116 14.58 10.11 4.24
CA CYS A 116 13.15 9.98 4.14
C CYS A 116 12.69 10.19 2.69
N ARG A 117 11.55 9.62 2.38
CA ARG A 117 10.86 9.82 1.09
C ARG A 117 9.37 9.89 1.28
N SER A 118 8.68 10.48 0.33
CA SER A 118 7.22 10.46 0.27
C SER A 118 6.76 9.66 -0.95
N CYS A 119 5.64 8.99 -0.79
CA CYS A 119 4.91 8.35 -1.87
C CYS A 119 3.41 8.54 -1.68
N TRP A 120 2.65 8.29 -2.71
CA TRP A 120 1.20 8.36 -2.62
C TRP A 120 0.58 6.99 -2.86
N SER A 121 -0.51 6.74 -2.16
CA SER A 121 -1.40 5.62 -2.40
C SER A 121 -2.56 6.10 -3.24
N MET A 122 -2.91 5.37 -4.28
CA MET A 122 -3.98 5.73 -5.19
C MET A 122 -5.13 4.74 -5.09
N THR A 123 -6.33 5.26 -4.92
CA THR A 123 -7.54 4.50 -5.18
C THR A 123 -7.91 4.70 -6.64
N TRP A 124 -7.74 3.69 -7.45
CA TRP A 124 -8.19 3.70 -8.85
C TRP A 124 -9.71 3.54 -8.89
N GLY A 125 -10.46 4.60 -8.73
CA GLY A 125 -11.93 4.56 -8.84
C GLY A 125 -12.47 4.10 -10.20
N MET A 126 -11.65 3.40 -10.97
CA MET A 126 -11.94 2.94 -12.34
C MET A 126 -12.67 1.61 -12.38
N ILE A 127 -12.63 0.83 -11.31
CA ILE A 127 -13.03 -0.58 -11.34
C ILE A 127 -14.34 -0.74 -10.59
N SER A 128 -15.33 -1.27 -11.30
CA SER A 128 -16.57 -1.72 -10.68
C SER A 128 -16.31 -3.05 -9.97
N TYR A 129 -16.82 -3.19 -8.76
CA TYR A 129 -16.76 -4.43 -8.02
C TYR A 129 -18.16 -5.01 -7.86
N ASN A 130 -18.26 -6.35 -8.01
CA ASN A 130 -19.51 -7.06 -7.85
C ASN A 130 -19.50 -7.84 -6.53
N ILE A 131 -20.43 -7.53 -5.66
CA ILE A 131 -20.64 -8.23 -4.39
C ILE A 131 -22.02 -8.86 -4.42
N ASN A 132 -22.08 -10.17 -4.16
CA ASN A 132 -23.33 -10.87 -3.95
C ASN A 132 -23.40 -11.36 -2.51
N LEU A 133 -24.38 -10.89 -1.79
CA LEU A 133 -24.66 -11.31 -0.42
C LEU A 133 -25.92 -12.17 -0.41
N ARG A 134 -25.87 -13.24 0.34
CA ARG A 134 -26.99 -14.14 0.56
C ARG A 134 -27.12 -14.46 2.05
N MET A 135 -28.28 -14.17 2.61
CA MET A 135 -28.67 -14.73 3.91
C MET A 135 -29.32 -16.09 3.69
N ASN A 136 -28.83 -17.10 4.37
CA ASN A 136 -29.41 -18.44 4.37
C ASN A 136 -30.35 -18.66 5.57
N THR A 137 -31.02 -19.80 5.58
CA THR A 137 -31.96 -20.17 6.65
C THR A 137 -31.33 -20.36 8.04
N ASP A 138 -29.99 -20.46 8.09
CA ASP A 138 -29.22 -20.47 9.34
C ASP A 138 -28.99 -19.05 9.93
N GLY A 139 -29.50 -18.03 9.26
CA GLY A 139 -29.36 -16.62 9.66
C GLY A 139 -27.99 -16.02 9.37
N LYS A 140 -27.10 -16.73 8.69
CA LYS A 140 -25.76 -16.26 8.34
C LYS A 140 -25.71 -15.65 6.95
N ILE A 141 -24.78 -14.71 6.77
CA ILE A 141 -24.53 -14.08 5.49
C ILE A 141 -23.38 -14.79 4.78
N TYR A 142 -23.59 -15.09 3.52
CA TYR A 142 -22.63 -15.77 2.64
C TYR A 142 -22.24 -14.87 1.48
N MET A 143 -20.92 -14.72 1.28
CA MET A 143 -20.35 -13.98 0.17
C MET A 143 -19.31 -14.84 -0.56
N PRO A 144 -19.61 -15.33 -1.78
CA PRO A 144 -18.62 -16.02 -2.60
C PRO A 144 -17.67 -15.05 -3.30
N TYR A 145 -16.41 -15.46 -3.47
CA TYR A 145 -15.44 -14.79 -4.33
C TYR A 145 -14.59 -15.81 -5.09
N SER A 146 -14.03 -15.44 -6.25
CA SER A 146 -13.21 -16.32 -7.10
C SER A 146 -11.82 -15.77 -7.44
N GLU A 147 -11.45 -14.65 -6.86
CA GLU A 147 -10.16 -14.00 -7.13
C GLU A 147 -9.03 -14.54 -6.26
N ALA A 148 -7.81 -14.56 -6.82
CA ALA A 148 -6.61 -14.86 -6.07
C ALA A 148 -6.36 -13.80 -4.97
N LEU A 149 -5.97 -14.24 -3.79
CA LEU A 149 -5.73 -13.35 -2.65
C LEU A 149 -4.44 -12.54 -2.78
N ILE A 150 -3.42 -13.08 -3.43
CA ILE A 150 -2.09 -12.46 -3.62
C ILE A 150 -1.56 -11.67 -2.40
N GLY A 151 -1.84 -12.16 -1.19
CA GLY A 151 -1.39 -11.55 0.06
C GLY A 151 -2.14 -10.30 0.54
N THR A 152 -3.20 -9.87 -0.14
CA THR A 152 -3.92 -8.63 0.21
C THR A 152 -4.95 -8.78 1.33
N TYR A 153 -5.36 -9.99 1.66
CA TYR A 153 -6.36 -10.31 2.71
C TYR A 153 -7.66 -9.50 2.65
N TRP A 154 -8.02 -9.03 1.46
CA TRP A 154 -9.22 -8.20 1.26
C TRP A 154 -10.54 -8.88 1.68
N PRO A 155 -10.73 -10.22 1.60
CA PRO A 155 -11.96 -10.86 2.06
C PRO A 155 -12.24 -10.64 3.54
N ASP A 156 -11.18 -10.63 4.37
CA ASP A 156 -11.32 -10.36 5.80
C ASP A 156 -11.78 -8.92 6.08
N ALA A 157 -11.25 -7.95 5.31
CA ALA A 157 -11.70 -6.56 5.42
C ALA A 157 -13.17 -6.41 4.97
N VAL A 158 -13.56 -7.09 3.92
CA VAL A 158 -14.95 -7.13 3.43
C VAL A 158 -15.88 -7.78 4.46
N GLN A 159 -15.47 -8.88 5.07
CA GLN A 159 -16.21 -9.52 6.16
C GLN A 159 -16.52 -8.53 7.29
N LEU A 160 -15.50 -7.81 7.76
CA LEU A 160 -15.65 -6.83 8.83
C LEU A 160 -16.57 -5.66 8.43
N VAL A 161 -16.47 -5.18 7.18
CA VAL A 161 -17.35 -4.11 6.68
C VAL A 161 -18.81 -4.58 6.60
N ILE A 162 -19.05 -5.79 6.13
CA ILE A 162 -20.42 -6.34 6.08
C ILE A 162 -20.97 -6.50 7.49
N ALA A 163 -20.20 -7.06 8.41
CA ALA A 163 -20.61 -7.27 9.79
C ALA A 163 -20.95 -5.95 10.49
N GLU A 164 -20.07 -4.94 10.36
CA GLU A 164 -20.26 -3.60 10.94
C GLU A 164 -21.52 -2.91 10.39
N GLU A 165 -21.67 -2.88 9.06
CA GLU A 165 -22.80 -2.20 8.42
C GLU A 165 -24.15 -2.86 8.73
N MET A 166 -24.14 -4.17 8.85
CA MET A 166 -25.33 -4.94 9.17
C MET A 166 -25.65 -4.98 10.67
N GLY A 167 -24.69 -4.67 11.54
CA GLY A 167 -24.85 -4.86 12.99
C GLY A 167 -24.82 -6.34 13.38
N MET A 168 -23.99 -7.13 12.70
CA MET A 168 -23.82 -8.57 12.91
C MET A 168 -22.46 -8.88 13.53
N LYS A 169 -22.35 -10.06 14.11
CA LYS A 169 -21.06 -10.60 14.54
C LYS A 169 -20.24 -11.01 13.32
N PRO A 170 -18.91 -10.77 13.29
CA PRO A 170 -18.06 -11.15 12.16
C PRO A 170 -18.14 -12.65 11.83
N GLU A 171 -18.27 -13.54 12.81
CA GLU A 171 -18.40 -14.99 12.63
C GLU A 171 -19.71 -15.44 11.96
N ASP A 172 -20.70 -14.55 11.87
CA ASP A 172 -21.96 -14.79 11.16
C ASP A 172 -21.91 -14.32 9.69
N VAL A 173 -20.80 -13.74 9.27
CA VAL A 173 -20.51 -13.36 7.88
C VAL A 173 -19.46 -14.29 7.30
N ILE A 174 -19.85 -15.16 6.38
CA ILE A 174 -19.00 -16.18 5.77
C ILE A 174 -18.53 -15.72 4.38
N VAL A 175 -17.30 -15.26 4.29
CA VAL A 175 -16.65 -14.93 3.01
C VAL A 175 -15.82 -16.14 2.57
N TYR A 176 -16.11 -16.71 1.39
CA TYR A 176 -15.51 -17.98 0.99
C TYR A 176 -15.10 -18.00 -0.48
N TYR A 177 -14.03 -18.74 -0.76
CA TYR A 177 -13.54 -18.95 -2.12
C TYR A 177 -14.43 -19.93 -2.88
N ALA A 178 -14.84 -19.53 -4.09
CA ALA A 178 -15.66 -20.35 -5.00
C ALA A 178 -15.09 -20.25 -6.42
N ALA A 179 -14.27 -21.24 -6.81
CA ALA A 179 -13.47 -21.21 -8.05
C ALA A 179 -14.29 -20.94 -9.33
N ASN A 180 -15.53 -21.40 -9.37
CA ASN A 180 -16.41 -21.25 -10.54
C ASN A 180 -17.39 -20.08 -10.42
N TYR A 181 -17.19 -19.19 -9.44
CA TYR A 181 -18.06 -18.03 -9.28
C TYR A 181 -17.76 -17.03 -10.39
N PRO A 182 -18.76 -16.61 -11.19
CA PRO A 182 -18.53 -15.66 -12.27
C PRO A 182 -18.25 -14.28 -11.70
N ASN A 183 -16.99 -13.96 -11.54
CA ASN A 183 -16.56 -12.68 -11.06
C ASN A 183 -16.07 -11.83 -12.24
N TRP A 184 -16.83 -10.81 -12.61
CA TRP A 184 -16.50 -9.89 -13.72
C TRP A 184 -15.51 -8.81 -13.27
N GLN A 185 -14.59 -9.18 -12.41
CA GLN A 185 -13.77 -8.18 -11.73
C GLN A 185 -12.36 -8.21 -12.23
N LYS A 186 -11.93 -7.07 -12.68
CA LYS A 186 -10.54 -6.79 -12.97
C LYS A 186 -10.07 -5.76 -11.93
N GLY A 187 -9.77 -6.26 -10.71
CA GLY A 187 -9.23 -5.43 -9.65
C GLY A 187 -7.72 -5.48 -9.67
N ASP A 188 -7.05 -4.33 -9.70
CA ASP A 188 -5.66 -4.24 -9.30
C ASP A 188 -5.54 -4.50 -7.79
N ALA A 189 -4.46 -5.16 -7.38
CA ALA A 189 -4.28 -5.62 -6.01
C ALA A 189 -4.39 -4.48 -4.96
N ALA A 190 -3.87 -3.31 -5.28
CA ALA A 190 -3.87 -2.15 -4.38
C ALA A 190 -5.26 -1.52 -4.19
N ASP A 191 -6.12 -1.59 -5.20
CA ASP A 191 -7.45 -0.99 -5.17
C ASP A 191 -8.49 -1.79 -4.41
N ARG A 192 -8.23 -3.08 -4.19
CA ARG A 192 -9.21 -3.97 -3.56
C ARG A 192 -9.60 -3.52 -2.17
N GLY A 193 -8.66 -2.97 -1.40
CA GLY A 193 -8.94 -2.41 -0.08
C GLY A 193 -10.01 -1.32 -0.11
N ALA A 194 -10.04 -0.51 -1.15
CA ALA A 194 -11.02 0.57 -1.29
C ALA A 194 -12.28 0.11 -2.04
N THR A 195 -12.14 -0.44 -3.25
CA THR A 195 -13.28 -0.75 -4.12
C THR A 195 -14.13 -1.90 -3.60
N CYS A 196 -13.49 -2.99 -3.08
CA CYS A 196 -14.22 -4.12 -2.52
C CYS A 196 -14.97 -3.74 -1.25
N THR A 197 -14.32 -3.00 -0.36
CA THR A 197 -14.95 -2.60 0.91
C THR A 197 -16.11 -1.64 0.67
N TRP A 198 -15.97 -0.70 -0.29
CA TRP A 198 -17.07 0.18 -0.68
C TRP A 198 -18.25 -0.60 -1.24
N ALA A 199 -18.02 -1.50 -2.19
CA ALA A 199 -19.09 -2.30 -2.79
C ALA A 199 -19.75 -3.23 -1.76
N ALA A 200 -18.97 -3.79 -0.83
CA ALA A 200 -19.49 -4.59 0.27
C ALA A 200 -20.39 -3.79 1.20
N LYS A 201 -20.02 -2.56 1.52
CA LYS A 201 -20.84 -1.64 2.31
C LYS A 201 -22.19 -1.38 1.63
N GLU A 202 -22.19 -1.04 0.35
CA GLU A 202 -23.41 -0.76 -0.42
C GLU A 202 -24.32 -2.00 -0.51
N ALA A 203 -23.75 -3.18 -0.71
CA ALA A 203 -24.51 -4.44 -0.72
C ALA A 203 -25.08 -4.76 0.66
N ALA A 204 -24.31 -4.54 1.73
CA ALA A 204 -24.74 -4.78 3.11
C ALA A 204 -25.92 -3.87 3.49
N ILE A 205 -25.88 -2.60 3.12
CA ILE A 205 -27.00 -1.65 3.33
C ILE A 205 -28.28 -2.17 2.67
N GLN A 206 -28.21 -2.63 1.42
CA GLN A 206 -29.37 -3.15 0.70
C GLN A 206 -29.93 -4.42 1.35
N LEU A 207 -29.07 -5.35 1.75
CA LEU A 207 -29.50 -6.59 2.40
C LEU A 207 -30.07 -6.32 3.80
N LYS A 208 -29.44 -5.45 4.59
CA LYS A 208 -29.96 -5.02 5.90
C LYS A 208 -31.38 -4.45 5.77
N HIS A 209 -31.62 -3.61 4.75
CA HIS A 209 -32.96 -3.06 4.53
C HIS A 209 -34.00 -4.15 4.29
N GLN A 210 -33.73 -5.15 3.44
CA GLN A 210 -34.63 -6.27 3.20
C GLN A 210 -34.88 -7.10 4.47
N ILE A 211 -33.86 -7.32 5.29
CA ILE A 211 -33.97 -8.04 6.54
C ILE A 211 -34.87 -7.28 7.51
N LEU A 212 -34.67 -5.97 7.65
CA LEU A 212 -35.45 -5.13 8.56
C LEU A 212 -36.90 -5.01 8.08
N GLU A 213 -37.20 -4.88 6.81
CA GLU A 213 -38.58 -4.90 6.27
C GLU A 213 -39.30 -6.22 6.60
N THR A 214 -38.59 -7.35 6.39
CA THR A 214 -39.14 -8.68 6.67
C THR A 214 -39.38 -8.86 8.18
N GLY A 215 -38.41 -8.50 9.02
CA GLY A 215 -38.54 -8.60 10.48
C GLY A 215 -39.59 -7.67 11.07
N ALA A 216 -39.70 -6.45 10.57
CA ALA A 216 -40.70 -5.48 10.97
C ALA A 216 -42.12 -5.99 10.70
N ALA A 217 -42.34 -6.59 9.52
CA ALA A 217 -43.62 -7.21 9.18
C ALA A 217 -44.00 -8.34 10.17
N LEU A 218 -43.04 -9.13 10.63
CA LEU A 218 -43.25 -10.18 11.64
C LEU A 218 -43.52 -9.63 13.02
N PHE A 219 -42.98 -8.47 13.40
CA PHE A 219 -43.31 -7.76 14.64
C PHE A 219 -44.59 -6.95 14.53
N GLY A 220 -45.13 -6.72 13.34
CA GLY A 220 -46.31 -5.88 13.11
C GLY A 220 -46.02 -4.38 13.26
N VAL A 221 -44.77 -3.94 12.93
CA VAL A 221 -44.29 -2.57 13.04
C VAL A 221 -43.66 -2.12 11.71
N THR A 222 -43.17 -0.88 11.63
CA THR A 222 -42.45 -0.39 10.48
C THR A 222 -40.94 -0.72 10.54
N ALA A 223 -40.23 -0.68 9.41
CA ALA A 223 -38.82 -0.99 9.37
C ALA A 223 -37.94 -0.01 10.18
N GLU A 224 -38.41 1.22 10.36
CA GLU A 224 -37.75 2.25 11.16
C GLU A 224 -37.81 1.94 12.69
N GLU A 225 -38.78 1.12 13.12
CA GLU A 225 -38.97 0.75 14.53
C GLU A 225 -38.13 -0.45 14.97
N VAL A 226 -37.45 -1.12 14.03
CA VAL A 226 -36.54 -2.23 14.30
C VAL A 226 -35.11 -1.88 13.91
N ASP A 227 -34.15 -2.63 14.45
CA ASP A 227 -32.75 -2.60 14.04
C ASP A 227 -32.13 -4.01 14.09
N LEU A 228 -31.01 -4.20 13.45
CA LEU A 228 -30.23 -5.42 13.52
C LEU A 228 -29.03 -5.18 14.46
N VAL A 229 -29.03 -5.87 15.59
CA VAL A 229 -28.02 -5.73 16.64
C VAL A 229 -27.55 -7.13 17.06
N ASP A 230 -26.25 -7.36 17.04
CA ASP A 230 -25.63 -8.65 17.40
C ASP A 230 -26.27 -9.86 16.69
N SER A 231 -26.58 -9.73 15.40
CA SER A 231 -27.25 -10.75 14.56
C SER A 231 -28.70 -11.05 14.97
N MET A 232 -29.35 -10.14 15.71
CA MET A 232 -30.74 -10.25 16.11
C MET A 232 -31.55 -9.03 15.66
N ILE A 233 -32.74 -9.24 15.09
CA ILE A 233 -33.68 -8.13 14.84
C ILE A 233 -34.27 -7.73 16.16
N THR A 234 -34.10 -6.46 16.52
CA THR A 234 -34.45 -5.91 17.84
C THR A 234 -35.44 -4.76 17.68
N LEU A 235 -36.52 -4.78 18.47
CA LEU A 235 -37.47 -3.67 18.51
C LEU A 235 -36.86 -2.48 19.25
N LYS A 236 -36.75 -1.30 18.61
CA LYS A 236 -36.10 -0.10 19.19
C LYS A 236 -36.81 0.41 20.45
N SER A 237 -38.14 0.28 20.51
CA SER A 237 -38.92 0.71 21.67
C SER A 237 -38.81 -0.24 22.85
N ASP A 238 -38.43 -1.49 22.65
CA ASP A 238 -38.28 -2.52 23.68
C ASP A 238 -37.15 -3.51 23.27
N PRO A 239 -35.88 -3.22 23.60
CA PRO A 239 -34.75 -4.07 23.23
C PRO A 239 -34.78 -5.50 23.81
N SER A 240 -35.68 -5.81 24.72
CA SER A 240 -35.87 -7.18 25.20
C SER A 240 -36.62 -8.05 24.17
N LYS A 241 -37.33 -7.43 23.25
CA LYS A 241 -38.03 -8.11 22.15
C LYS A 241 -37.10 -8.25 20.96
N GLN A 242 -36.61 -9.46 20.82
CA GLN A 242 -35.65 -9.80 19.77
C GLN A 242 -36.13 -11.02 18.98
N MET A 243 -35.72 -11.05 17.70
CA MET A 243 -36.01 -12.16 16.80
C MET A 243 -34.69 -12.62 16.11
N SER A 244 -34.45 -13.92 16.12
CA SER A 244 -33.35 -14.52 15.40
C SER A 244 -33.52 -14.37 13.87
N LEU A 245 -32.44 -14.21 13.14
CA LEU A 245 -32.43 -14.29 11.69
C LEU A 245 -32.74 -15.69 11.15
N VAL A 246 -32.58 -16.72 11.99
CA VAL A 246 -33.02 -18.09 11.68
C VAL A 246 -34.55 -18.10 11.53
N GLY A 247 -35.03 -18.50 10.37
CA GLY A 247 -36.49 -18.56 10.09
C GLY A 247 -37.09 -17.36 9.37
N ILE A 248 -36.32 -16.26 9.18
CA ILE A 248 -36.77 -15.15 8.34
C ILE A 248 -36.85 -15.54 6.86
N GLY A 249 -36.07 -16.55 6.47
CA GLY A 249 -36.02 -17.04 5.09
C GLY A 249 -34.71 -16.69 4.41
N GLN A 250 -34.68 -16.98 3.11
CA GLN A 250 -33.52 -16.69 2.28
C GLN A 250 -33.71 -15.33 1.60
N LEU A 251 -32.74 -14.45 1.78
CA LEU A 251 -32.67 -13.15 1.13
C LEU A 251 -31.35 -13.03 0.39
N ALA A 252 -31.36 -12.31 -0.73
CA ALA A 252 -30.14 -12.10 -1.50
C ALA A 252 -30.15 -10.75 -2.20
N VAL A 253 -28.97 -10.14 -2.29
CA VAL A 253 -28.72 -8.92 -3.07
C VAL A 253 -27.49 -9.12 -3.93
N GLY A 254 -27.52 -8.57 -5.15
CA GLY A 254 -26.38 -8.41 -6.02
C GLY A 254 -26.09 -6.92 -6.21
N TYR A 255 -24.90 -6.49 -5.89
CA TYR A 255 -24.47 -5.12 -6.08
C TYR A 255 -23.27 -5.08 -7.02
N CYS A 256 -23.34 -4.25 -8.06
CA CYS A 256 -22.24 -3.98 -8.96
C CYS A 256 -22.04 -2.48 -9.10
N GLY A 257 -20.90 -1.99 -8.72
CA GLY A 257 -20.61 -0.58 -8.78
C GLY A 257 -19.17 -0.23 -8.45
N LYS A 258 -18.87 1.05 -8.51
CA LYS A 258 -17.58 1.61 -8.16
C LYS A 258 -17.75 2.84 -7.27
N PRO A 259 -16.78 3.16 -6.44
CA PRO A 259 -16.80 4.40 -5.67
C PRO A 259 -17.02 5.60 -6.62
N LYS A 260 -17.83 6.55 -6.19
CA LYS A 260 -17.98 7.83 -6.89
C LYS A 260 -16.75 8.71 -6.60
N VAL A 261 -15.60 8.29 -7.09
CA VAL A 261 -14.37 9.08 -7.01
C VAL A 261 -14.27 9.88 -8.31
N PRO A 262 -14.12 11.21 -8.27
CA PRO A 262 -13.96 12.01 -9.47
C PRO A 262 -12.77 11.52 -10.29
N PHE A 263 -13.04 11.16 -11.54
CA PHE A 263 -12.03 10.74 -12.49
C PHE A 263 -11.32 11.98 -13.03
N GLN A 264 -10.04 11.96 -13.11
CA GLN A 264 -9.12 12.83 -13.84
C GLN A 264 -8.31 13.90 -13.08
N ASN A 265 -8.78 14.52 -12.02
CA ASN A 265 -7.92 15.46 -11.29
C ASN A 265 -8.02 15.35 -9.76
N ASP A 266 -9.04 14.66 -9.27
CA ASP A 266 -9.32 14.52 -7.83
C ASP A 266 -9.30 13.05 -7.40
N VAL A 267 -8.30 12.30 -7.85
CA VAL A 267 -8.04 10.97 -7.28
C VAL A 267 -7.74 11.19 -5.81
N ILE A 268 -8.59 10.62 -4.94
CA ILE A 268 -8.32 10.65 -3.51
C ILE A 268 -7.03 9.88 -3.29
N ARG A 269 -5.98 10.59 -2.95
CA ARG A 269 -4.66 10.06 -2.71
C ARG A 269 -4.37 10.19 -1.25
N THR A 270 -4.02 9.10 -0.64
CA THR A 270 -3.40 9.11 0.67
C THR A 270 -1.90 9.05 0.48
N MET A 271 -1.17 9.57 1.43
CA MET A 271 0.28 9.62 1.39
C MET A 271 0.88 8.61 2.34
N ASN A 272 2.12 8.25 2.06
CA ASN A 272 3.00 7.63 3.03
C ASN A 272 4.34 8.37 3.05
N VAL A 273 5.00 8.30 4.18
CA VAL A 273 6.37 8.78 4.35
C VAL A 273 7.18 7.66 4.98
N ASP A 274 8.25 7.28 4.30
CA ASP A 274 9.16 6.23 4.75
C ASP A 274 10.47 6.82 5.21
N PHE A 275 11.07 6.23 6.22
CA PHE A 275 12.35 6.60 6.81
C PHE A 275 13.27 5.39 6.87
N CYS A 276 14.56 5.63 6.65
CA CYS A 276 15.59 4.61 6.69
C CYS A 276 16.83 5.13 7.40
N GLU A 277 17.44 4.29 8.23
CA GLU A 277 18.74 4.51 8.86
C GLU A 277 19.68 3.38 8.47
N VAL A 278 20.90 3.74 8.06
CA VAL A 278 21.93 2.76 7.66
C VAL A 278 23.26 3.03 8.35
N ALA A 279 24.03 1.96 8.51
CA ALA A 279 25.44 2.01 8.82
C ALA A 279 26.23 1.43 7.64
N VAL A 280 27.21 2.16 7.15
CA VAL A 280 28.10 1.73 6.05
C VAL A 280 29.50 1.54 6.59
N ASP A 281 30.04 0.33 6.47
CA ASP A 281 31.43 0.04 6.81
C ASP A 281 32.33 0.57 5.66
N PRO A 282 33.16 1.58 5.92
CA PRO A 282 33.99 2.16 4.87
C PRO A 282 35.16 1.26 4.43
N GLU A 283 35.50 0.21 5.17
CA GLU A 283 36.59 -0.68 4.82
C GLU A 283 36.12 -1.89 3.99
N THR A 284 34.89 -2.35 4.24
CA THR A 284 34.35 -3.53 3.55
C THR A 284 33.29 -3.17 2.53
N GLY A 285 32.73 -1.97 2.56
CA GLY A 285 31.58 -1.56 1.75
C GLY A 285 30.26 -2.17 2.20
N LYS A 286 30.24 -2.92 3.32
CA LYS A 286 29.01 -3.55 3.83
C LYS A 286 28.04 -2.48 4.32
N VAL A 287 26.80 -2.61 3.90
CA VAL A 287 25.67 -1.79 4.36
C VAL A 287 24.82 -2.63 5.32
N GLU A 288 24.48 -2.05 6.46
CA GLU A 288 23.51 -2.57 7.40
C GLU A 288 22.36 -1.56 7.54
N ILE A 289 21.14 -2.03 7.37
CA ILE A 289 19.94 -1.22 7.65
C ILE A 289 19.67 -1.36 9.14
N LEU A 290 19.74 -0.24 9.86
CA LEU A 290 19.58 -0.21 11.32
C LEU A 290 18.12 -0.08 11.73
N ASP A 291 17.36 0.72 10.97
CA ASP A 291 15.96 1.02 11.28
C ASP A 291 15.19 1.38 10.01
N TYR A 292 13.95 0.89 9.92
CA TYR A 292 12.94 1.34 8.98
C TYR A 292 11.72 1.85 9.75
N CYS A 293 11.18 2.95 9.30
CA CYS A 293 9.90 3.44 9.79
C CYS A 293 9.04 3.89 8.61
N THR A 294 7.76 3.55 8.64
CA THR A 294 6.78 4.00 7.65
C THR A 294 5.55 4.56 8.33
N ALA A 295 5.18 5.78 8.00
CA ALA A 295 3.89 6.36 8.34
C ALA A 295 3.01 6.33 7.10
N HIS A 296 1.89 5.61 7.18
CA HIS A 296 1.00 5.39 6.04
C HIS A 296 -0.44 5.76 6.37
N ASP A 297 -1.05 6.57 5.52
CA ASP A 297 -2.45 6.94 5.65
C ASP A 297 -3.36 5.89 4.98
N PHE A 298 -4.02 5.10 5.79
CA PHE A 298 -4.99 4.11 5.37
C PHE A 298 -6.38 4.69 5.07
N GLY A 299 -6.56 6.00 5.27
CA GLY A 299 -7.89 6.59 5.33
C GLY A 299 -8.65 6.05 6.54
N LYS A 300 -9.10 4.78 6.50
CA LYS A 300 -9.56 3.99 7.63
C LYS A 300 -8.89 2.61 7.59
N LEU A 301 -8.19 2.26 8.63
CA LEU A 301 -7.58 0.93 8.78
C LEU A 301 -8.64 -0.06 9.26
N ILE A 302 -9.20 -0.82 8.32
CA ILE A 302 -10.30 -1.76 8.61
C ILE A 302 -9.78 -3.00 9.32
N ARG A 303 -8.65 -3.57 8.84
CA ARG A 303 -8.02 -4.74 9.44
C ARG A 303 -6.55 -4.45 9.76
N PRO A 304 -6.22 -4.12 11.01
CA PRO A 304 -4.86 -3.71 11.39
C PRO A 304 -3.80 -4.74 11.04
N SER A 305 -4.00 -6.01 11.39
CA SER A 305 -3.00 -7.06 11.11
C SER A 305 -2.65 -7.21 9.63
N SER A 306 -3.63 -7.05 8.73
CA SER A 306 -3.39 -7.12 7.29
C SER A 306 -2.74 -5.85 6.76
N GLY A 307 -3.23 -4.68 7.17
CA GLY A 307 -2.70 -3.39 6.70
C GLY A 307 -1.25 -3.18 7.12
N LEU A 308 -0.92 -3.40 8.39
CA LEU A 308 0.44 -3.25 8.90
C LEU A 308 1.37 -4.31 8.29
N GLY A 309 0.93 -5.55 8.17
CA GLY A 309 1.70 -6.61 7.52
C GLY A 309 2.04 -6.32 6.05
N GLN A 310 1.18 -5.57 5.33
CA GLN A 310 1.51 -5.11 3.96
C GLN A 310 2.65 -4.08 3.95
N LEU A 311 2.74 -3.22 4.95
CA LEU A 311 3.86 -2.27 5.08
C LEU A 311 5.17 -2.99 5.42
N GLU A 312 5.13 -3.92 6.36
CA GLU A 312 6.29 -4.75 6.72
C GLU A 312 6.80 -5.56 5.53
N MET A 313 5.89 -6.22 4.79
CA MET A 313 6.23 -6.93 3.55
C MET A 313 6.91 -5.99 2.54
N ALA A 314 6.37 -4.81 2.34
CA ALA A 314 6.88 -3.87 1.36
C ALA A 314 8.30 -3.39 1.67
N LEU A 315 8.59 -3.04 2.93
CA LEU A 315 9.93 -2.65 3.37
C LEU A 315 10.92 -3.83 3.37
N THR A 316 10.43 -5.05 3.64
CA THR A 316 11.21 -6.29 3.47
C THR A 316 11.65 -6.46 2.01
N MET A 317 10.73 -6.29 1.05
CA MET A 317 11.07 -6.32 -0.38
C MET A 317 12.04 -5.20 -0.77
N ALA A 318 11.87 -4.01 -0.21
CA ALA A 318 12.77 -2.88 -0.45
C ALA A 318 14.20 -3.19 0.01
N SER A 319 14.38 -3.80 1.19
CA SER A 319 15.69 -4.21 1.70
C SER A 319 16.39 -5.22 0.79
N GLY A 320 15.61 -6.20 0.28
CA GLY A 320 16.11 -7.21 -0.65
C GLY A 320 16.61 -6.58 -1.95
N ARG A 321 15.78 -5.79 -2.58
CA ARG A 321 16.13 -5.06 -3.82
C ARG A 321 17.29 -4.10 -3.64
N ALA A 322 17.39 -3.47 -2.47
CA ALA A 322 18.47 -2.54 -2.20
C ALA A 322 19.83 -3.22 -2.02
N LEU A 323 19.89 -4.39 -1.40
CA LEU A 323 21.16 -4.93 -0.91
C LEU A 323 21.54 -6.29 -1.49
N ARG A 324 20.60 -7.06 -2.08
CA ARG A 324 20.82 -8.49 -2.36
C ARG A 324 20.28 -9.01 -3.68
N GLU A 325 19.07 -8.59 -4.05
CA GLU A 325 18.34 -9.15 -5.19
C GLU A 325 18.83 -8.53 -6.50
N GLU A 326 19.35 -9.33 -7.39
CA GLU A 326 19.79 -8.92 -8.73
C GLU A 326 19.45 -10.02 -9.73
N ILE A 327 18.92 -9.62 -10.88
CA ILE A 327 18.72 -10.52 -12.02
C ILE A 327 19.97 -10.45 -12.89
N ILE A 328 20.66 -11.58 -13.04
CA ILE A 328 21.92 -11.68 -13.79
C ILE A 328 21.67 -12.40 -15.11
N TRP A 329 21.92 -11.71 -16.19
CA TRP A 329 21.83 -12.24 -17.54
C TRP A 329 23.20 -12.47 -18.15
N ASP A 330 23.37 -13.56 -18.89
CA ASP A 330 24.48 -13.68 -19.83
C ASP A 330 24.23 -12.71 -20.99
N THR A 331 25.08 -11.72 -21.11
CA THR A 331 24.95 -10.65 -22.13
C THR A 331 25.08 -11.14 -23.56
N ASN A 332 25.73 -12.27 -23.79
CA ASN A 332 25.95 -12.83 -25.14
C ASN A 332 24.76 -13.72 -25.58
N THR A 333 24.18 -14.47 -24.65
CA THR A 333 23.15 -15.45 -24.97
C THR A 333 21.76 -15.06 -24.54
N GLY A 334 21.64 -14.07 -23.62
CA GLY A 334 20.37 -13.68 -23.02
C GLY A 334 19.81 -14.71 -22.03
N VAL A 335 20.62 -15.66 -21.58
CA VAL A 335 20.21 -16.68 -20.60
C VAL A 335 20.25 -16.09 -19.21
N LEU A 336 19.19 -16.35 -18.42
CA LEU A 336 19.12 -16.01 -17.01
C LEU A 336 20.03 -16.92 -16.20
N LEU A 337 21.05 -16.37 -15.55
CA LEU A 337 22.10 -17.12 -14.85
C LEU A 337 21.69 -17.52 -13.42
N ASN A 338 20.85 -16.72 -12.75
CA ASN A 338 20.46 -16.92 -11.36
C ASN A 338 18.93 -17.06 -11.18
N GLY A 339 18.27 -17.73 -12.11
CA GLY A 339 16.81 -17.93 -12.10
C GLY A 339 16.29 -18.99 -11.11
N ASN A 340 16.98 -19.21 -10.00
CA ASN A 340 16.61 -20.19 -8.98
C ASN A 340 16.78 -19.62 -7.57
N MET A 341 16.14 -20.25 -6.58
CA MET A 341 16.14 -19.77 -5.19
C MET A 341 17.50 -19.94 -4.47
N TYR A 342 18.46 -20.65 -5.07
CA TYR A 342 19.80 -20.78 -4.52
C TYR A 342 20.68 -19.58 -4.85
N ASP A 343 20.59 -19.07 -6.06
CA ASP A 343 21.45 -17.98 -6.56
C ASP A 343 20.77 -16.60 -6.44
N TYR A 344 19.44 -16.53 -6.57
CA TYR A 344 18.68 -15.32 -6.32
C TYR A 344 18.45 -15.13 -4.82
N LYS A 345 19.08 -14.12 -4.25
CA LYS A 345 19.20 -13.92 -2.79
C LYS A 345 18.03 -13.12 -2.21
N VAL A 346 16.91 -13.78 -1.96
CA VAL A 346 15.79 -13.21 -1.21
C VAL A 346 16.19 -13.02 0.27
N PRO A 347 15.85 -11.90 0.92
CA PRO A 347 16.12 -11.69 2.34
C PRO A 347 15.45 -12.76 3.23
N THR A 348 16.16 -13.19 4.24
CA THR A 348 15.63 -14.06 5.30
C THR A 348 15.15 -13.23 6.50
N SER A 349 14.50 -13.86 7.47
CA SER A 349 14.09 -13.18 8.70
C SER A 349 15.28 -12.63 9.52
N LEU A 350 16.48 -13.20 9.35
CA LEU A 350 17.71 -12.71 10.00
C LEU A 350 18.29 -11.46 9.33
N ASP A 351 17.88 -11.19 8.10
CA ASP A 351 18.34 -10.03 7.33
C ASP A 351 17.45 -8.81 7.52
N GLN A 352 16.32 -8.99 8.20
CA GLN A 352 15.35 -7.91 8.37
C GLN A 352 15.78 -6.94 9.46
N PRO A 353 15.76 -5.63 9.19
CA PRO A 353 15.91 -4.63 10.23
C PRO A 353 14.64 -4.56 11.09
N LYS A 354 14.69 -3.78 12.15
CA LYS A 354 13.49 -3.32 12.84
C LYS A 354 12.65 -2.51 11.86
N ILE A 355 11.34 -2.77 11.83
CA ILE A 355 10.37 -2.04 11.01
C ILE A 355 9.27 -1.49 11.91
N ASP A 356 9.20 -0.17 12.02
CA ASP A 356 8.12 0.51 12.73
C ASP A 356 7.04 0.96 11.74
N THR A 357 5.80 0.54 11.95
CA THR A 357 4.65 0.90 11.12
C THR A 357 3.68 1.81 11.88
N ILE A 358 3.46 2.99 11.35
CA ILE A 358 2.65 4.05 11.98
C ILE A 358 1.38 4.26 11.15
N PRO A 359 0.23 3.74 11.59
CA PRO A 359 -1.02 3.93 10.87
C PRO A 359 -1.57 5.34 11.08
N ILE A 360 -1.95 5.98 10.00
CA ILE A 360 -2.65 7.27 9.97
C ILE A 360 -4.04 7.05 9.39
N GLU A 361 -5.04 7.71 9.93
CA GLU A 361 -6.44 7.59 9.51
C GLU A 361 -7.05 8.98 9.24
N THR A 362 -6.84 9.52 8.05
CA THR A 362 -7.48 10.80 7.64
C THR A 362 -8.89 10.64 7.12
N ARG A 363 -9.32 9.43 6.86
CA ARG A 363 -10.62 9.06 6.24
C ARG A 363 -10.83 9.68 4.86
N CYS A 364 -9.76 9.98 4.14
CA CYS A 364 -9.79 10.57 2.79
C CYS A 364 -9.88 9.52 1.66
N GLY A 365 -9.94 8.24 1.96
CA GLY A 365 -10.04 7.18 0.96
C GLY A 365 -11.42 7.03 0.33
N GLY A 366 -11.50 6.38 -0.81
CA GLY A 366 -12.74 6.11 -1.53
C GLY A 366 -13.48 4.84 -1.09
N GLY A 367 -12.93 4.04 -0.20
CA GLY A 367 -13.52 2.80 0.29
C GLY A 367 -14.52 3.02 1.44
N ALA A 368 -14.99 1.91 2.03
CA ALA A 368 -15.86 1.97 3.20
C ALA A 368 -15.19 2.80 4.31
N TYR A 369 -15.97 3.67 4.94
CA TYR A 369 -15.54 4.56 6.04
C TYR A 369 -14.35 5.47 5.70
N GLY A 370 -14.08 5.71 4.41
CA GLY A 370 -12.94 6.47 3.93
C GLY A 370 -11.64 5.67 3.86
N SER A 371 -11.73 4.34 3.77
CA SER A 371 -10.55 3.48 3.60
C SER A 371 -9.90 3.63 2.23
N THR A 372 -8.62 3.29 2.16
CA THR A 372 -7.84 3.17 0.93
C THR A 372 -7.05 1.87 0.91
N GLY A 373 -6.54 1.51 -0.25
CA GLY A 373 -5.59 0.40 -0.37
C GLY A 373 -4.17 0.81 0.03
N VAL A 374 -3.33 -0.16 0.34
CA VAL A 374 -1.90 0.06 0.56
C VAL A 374 -1.19 0.06 -0.78
N ALA A 375 -0.52 1.17 -1.12
CA ALA A 375 0.28 1.22 -2.33
C ALA A 375 1.57 0.41 -2.19
N HIS A 376 2.02 -0.14 -3.29
CA HIS A 376 3.29 -0.87 -3.35
C HIS A 376 4.53 0.06 -3.39
N ALA A 377 4.33 1.35 -3.25
CA ALA A 377 5.38 2.36 -3.37
C ALA A 377 6.55 2.19 -2.38
N HIS A 378 6.33 1.37 -1.35
CA HIS A 378 7.36 1.08 -0.35
C HIS A 378 8.37 0.01 -0.78
N CYS A 379 8.16 -0.68 -1.91
CA CYS A 379 8.92 -1.88 -2.29
C CYS A 379 10.20 -1.61 -3.08
N ASP A 380 10.52 -0.35 -3.43
CA ASP A 380 11.71 -0.02 -4.23
C ASP A 380 12.98 0.15 -3.37
N ALA A 381 14.13 0.10 -4.04
CA ALA A 381 15.44 0.25 -3.42
C ALA A 381 15.80 1.70 -3.06
N GLY A 382 15.07 2.66 -3.57
CA GLY A 382 15.45 4.07 -3.57
C GLY A 382 15.62 4.66 -2.18
N LEU A 383 14.76 4.32 -1.22
CA LEU A 383 14.87 4.81 0.16
C LEU A 383 16.22 4.45 0.79
N THR A 384 16.61 3.17 0.67
CA THR A 384 17.90 2.70 1.20
C THR A 384 19.06 3.34 0.45
N GLY A 385 18.92 3.50 -0.89
CA GLY A 385 19.92 4.20 -1.70
C GLY A 385 20.15 5.64 -1.27
N LEU A 386 19.09 6.37 -0.95
CA LEU A 386 19.19 7.73 -0.41
C LEU A 386 19.89 7.76 0.96
N ALA A 387 19.61 6.78 1.84
CA ALA A 387 20.29 6.68 3.13
C ALA A 387 21.78 6.36 2.96
N ILE A 388 22.15 5.47 2.01
CA ILE A 388 23.55 5.20 1.66
C ILE A 388 24.22 6.45 1.10
N GLN A 389 23.57 7.16 0.18
CA GLN A 389 24.07 8.45 -0.33
C GLN A 389 24.34 9.45 0.79
N ASN A 390 23.42 9.55 1.76
CA ASN A 390 23.62 10.42 2.92
C ASN A 390 24.82 9.97 3.76
N ALA A 391 25.03 8.64 3.94
CA ALA A 391 26.20 8.13 4.68
C ALA A 391 27.53 8.45 4.01
N ILE A 392 27.65 8.17 2.72
CA ILE A 392 28.94 8.26 1.99
C ILE A 392 29.17 9.60 1.29
N GLY A 393 28.12 10.43 1.18
CA GLY A 393 28.18 11.72 0.48
C GLY A 393 28.23 11.62 -1.04
N THR A 394 28.00 10.44 -1.61
CA THR A 394 28.10 10.18 -3.07
C THR A 394 26.95 9.31 -3.52
N PHE A 395 26.38 9.60 -4.69
CA PHE A 395 25.30 8.85 -5.29
C PHE A 395 25.80 7.58 -5.99
N ILE A 396 25.13 6.45 -5.73
CA ILE A 396 25.32 5.18 -6.45
C ILE A 396 24.12 4.98 -7.38
N PRO A 397 24.32 4.92 -8.70
CA PRO A 397 23.22 5.02 -9.67
C PRO A 397 22.37 3.75 -9.82
N MET A 398 22.81 2.60 -9.29
CA MET A 398 22.17 1.32 -9.57
C MET A 398 22.19 0.36 -8.36
N ALA A 399 21.00 -0.04 -7.91
CA ALA A 399 20.82 -1.15 -6.98
C ALA A 399 21.12 -2.51 -7.68
N PRO A 400 21.41 -3.58 -6.93
CA PRO A 400 21.65 -3.57 -5.50
C PRO A 400 22.94 -2.83 -5.13
N TYR A 401 22.95 -2.19 -3.97
CA TYR A 401 24.09 -1.45 -3.43
C TYR A 401 25.08 -2.41 -2.78
N THR A 402 25.77 -3.18 -3.63
CA THR A 402 26.74 -4.20 -3.20
C THR A 402 28.02 -3.58 -2.66
N PRO A 403 28.78 -4.32 -1.82
CA PRO A 403 30.01 -3.79 -1.23
C PRO A 403 31.01 -3.21 -2.22
N ASP A 404 31.19 -3.81 -3.39
CA ASP A 404 32.04 -3.32 -4.46
C ASP A 404 31.58 -1.96 -5.00
N LYS A 405 30.26 -1.78 -5.23
CA LYS A 405 29.70 -0.50 -5.68
C LYS A 405 29.86 0.59 -4.61
N VAL A 406 29.71 0.23 -3.34
CA VAL A 406 29.92 1.16 -2.22
C VAL A 406 31.39 1.56 -2.12
N LEU A 407 32.32 0.59 -2.18
CA LEU A 407 33.76 0.86 -2.13
C LEU A 407 34.24 1.69 -3.34
N ALA A 408 33.69 1.44 -4.54
CA ALA A 408 33.97 2.25 -5.72
C ALA A 408 33.48 3.70 -5.54
N ALA A 409 32.28 3.90 -4.99
CA ALA A 409 31.75 5.24 -4.68
C ALA A 409 32.57 5.98 -3.61
N LEU A 410 33.20 5.26 -2.70
CA LEU A 410 34.14 5.80 -1.71
C LEU A 410 35.55 6.03 -2.28
N GLY A 411 35.80 5.66 -3.55
CA GLY A 411 37.11 5.79 -4.21
C GLY A 411 38.19 4.82 -3.69
N LYS A 412 37.77 3.72 -3.06
CA LYS A 412 38.69 2.72 -2.49
C LYS A 412 39.06 1.61 -3.48
N ILE A 413 38.24 1.41 -4.49
CA ILE A 413 38.50 0.51 -5.63
C ILE A 413 38.12 1.20 -6.94
N SER A 414 38.69 0.73 -8.06
CA SER A 414 38.40 1.24 -9.41
C SER A 414 37.32 0.43 -10.12
#